data_3ea4120e5f2c599b1b680eb0ffd18c72
#
_entry.id   3ea4120e5f2c599b1b680eb0ffd18c72
#
_cell.length_a   1.000
_cell.length_b   1.000
_cell.length_c   1.000
_cell.angle_alpha   90.00
_cell.angle_beta   90.00
_cell.angle_gamma   90.00
#
_symmetry.space_group_name_H-M   'P 1'
#
loop_
_entity.id
_entity.type
_entity.pdbx_description
1 polymer ?
#
loop_
_entity_poly.entity_id
_entity_poly.type
_entity_poly.pdbx_seq_one_letter_code
_entity_poly.pdbx_strand_id
1 'polypeptide(L)'
;MTRQVLVAGGGIGGLAAALAASRAGWDVRLYERASAFGEVGAGVQLGPNVVRVLHSWGLQGELARVAAFPQRLQVRDAVSGSELGVLRLGERALQKYGAPYVTIHRADLHGLLLQAVQAQGNVWLKLGSCLSGYTDTGREVTLQTADSVVASRFEGGDDGQATPGFSELSLNWEEVEGDALIGADGLWSRVRELMLGDGAPRVSGHLAYRAMLPQASLPERLRSQQVTAWLGPKLHAVQYPVRGGDWLNLVVIVEGPAPDDLQRWDHHANGADLQAATRNTCAPLRELLGAVTASASPANPAWR
;
A
#
# COMPACT_ATOMS: atom_id res chain seq x y z
N MET A 1 14.31 -20.66 25.89
CA MET A 1 12.95 -20.28 25.42
C MET A 1 13.12 -19.49 24.13
N THR A 2 12.35 -19.80 23.11
CA THR A 2 12.35 -19.04 21.85
C THR A 2 11.74 -17.67 22.13
N ARG A 3 12.35 -16.60 21.62
CA ARG A 3 11.81 -15.24 21.75
C ARG A 3 10.58 -15.07 20.87
N GLN A 4 9.56 -14.41 21.36
CA GLN A 4 8.30 -14.16 20.64
C GLN A 4 8.17 -12.68 20.28
N VAL A 5 7.89 -12.39 19.01
CA VAL A 5 7.53 -11.05 18.54
C VAL A 5 6.07 -11.00 18.11
N LEU A 6 5.39 -9.95 18.53
CA LEU A 6 4.02 -9.64 18.14
C LEU A 6 4.05 -8.61 17.01
N VAL A 7 3.25 -8.81 15.97
CA VAL A 7 3.16 -7.89 14.83
C VAL A 7 1.71 -7.44 14.67
N ALA A 8 1.47 -6.15 14.77
CA ALA A 8 0.16 -5.56 14.55
C ALA A 8 0.04 -5.05 13.11
N GLY A 9 -0.85 -5.66 12.31
CA GLY A 9 -1.12 -5.35 10.91
C GLY A 9 -0.52 -6.35 9.93
N GLY A 10 -1.35 -6.85 9.00
CA GLY A 10 -1.01 -7.84 7.97
C GLY A 10 -0.75 -7.25 6.58
N GLY A 11 -0.50 -5.94 6.46
CA GLY A 11 -0.08 -5.30 5.22
C GLY A 11 1.37 -5.65 4.83
N ILE A 12 1.85 -5.06 3.74
CA ILE A 12 3.23 -5.29 3.24
C ILE A 12 4.29 -5.11 4.34
N GLY A 13 4.15 -4.07 5.18
CA GLY A 13 5.09 -3.81 6.27
C GLY A 13 5.08 -4.89 7.34
N GLY A 14 3.89 -5.35 7.75
CA GLY A 14 3.75 -6.41 8.76
C GLY A 14 4.21 -7.77 8.27
N LEU A 15 3.86 -8.15 7.05
CA LEU A 15 4.35 -9.40 6.44
C LEU A 15 5.87 -9.39 6.28
N ALA A 16 6.45 -8.25 5.86
CA ALA A 16 7.91 -8.12 5.75
C ALA A 16 8.59 -8.21 7.13
N ALA A 17 8.02 -7.58 8.15
CA ALA A 17 8.52 -7.66 9.53
C ALA A 17 8.41 -9.09 10.09
N ALA A 18 7.28 -9.75 9.88
CA ALA A 18 7.06 -11.14 10.28
C ALA A 18 8.08 -12.09 9.63
N LEU A 19 8.29 -11.95 8.32
CA LEU A 19 9.27 -12.76 7.59
C LEU A 19 10.70 -12.52 8.11
N ALA A 20 11.07 -11.25 8.33
CA ALA A 20 12.38 -10.89 8.84
C ALA A 20 12.63 -11.46 10.24
N ALA A 21 11.67 -11.32 11.15
CA ALA A 21 11.76 -11.82 12.51
C ALA A 21 11.81 -13.36 12.55
N SER A 22 10.96 -14.02 11.78
CA SER A 22 10.97 -15.49 11.64
C SER A 22 12.33 -16.00 11.19
N ARG A 23 12.93 -15.39 10.18
CA ARG A 23 14.26 -15.75 9.65
C ARG A 23 15.40 -15.44 10.62
N ALA A 24 15.17 -14.53 11.55
CA ALA A 24 16.09 -14.25 12.66
C ALA A 24 15.92 -15.23 13.85
N GLY A 25 15.04 -16.23 13.73
CA GLY A 25 14.81 -17.26 14.73
C GLY A 25 13.82 -16.90 15.83
N TRP A 26 12.97 -15.89 15.60
CA TRP A 26 11.89 -15.53 16.53
C TRP A 26 10.62 -16.29 16.17
N ASP A 27 9.86 -16.66 17.18
CA ASP A 27 8.45 -17.02 17.00
C ASP A 27 7.64 -15.75 16.76
N VAL A 28 6.74 -15.76 15.77
CA VAL A 28 6.00 -14.57 15.33
C VAL A 28 4.51 -14.81 15.45
N ARG A 29 3.79 -13.87 16.06
CA ARG A 29 2.33 -13.80 16.00
C ARG A 29 1.91 -12.50 15.33
N LEU A 30 1.26 -12.62 14.17
CA LEU A 30 0.77 -11.47 13.42
C LEU A 30 -0.76 -11.40 13.51
N TYR A 31 -1.24 -10.22 13.84
CA TYR A 31 -2.65 -9.90 14.01
C TYR A 31 -3.09 -8.91 12.92
N GLU A 32 -4.15 -9.27 12.19
CA GLU A 32 -4.73 -8.46 11.12
C GLU A 32 -6.23 -8.27 11.37
N ARG A 33 -6.70 -7.02 11.28
CA ARG A 33 -8.13 -6.68 11.50
C ARG A 33 -9.07 -7.21 10.42
N ALA A 34 -8.58 -7.32 9.18
CA ALA A 34 -9.38 -7.85 8.09
C ALA A 34 -9.64 -9.35 8.28
N SER A 35 -10.82 -9.81 7.90
CA SER A 35 -11.21 -11.23 7.93
C SER A 35 -10.54 -12.06 6.83
N ALA A 36 -9.96 -11.40 5.83
CA ALA A 36 -9.18 -12.02 4.76
C ALA A 36 -8.06 -11.08 4.33
N PHE A 37 -6.94 -11.63 3.90
CA PHE A 37 -5.92 -10.84 3.24
C PHE A 37 -6.42 -10.38 1.86
N GLY A 38 -6.39 -9.08 1.66
CA GLY A 38 -6.74 -8.44 0.40
C GLY A 38 -6.04 -7.10 0.30
N GLU A 39 -5.56 -6.78 -0.88
CA GLU A 39 -4.95 -5.48 -1.15
C GLU A 39 -5.70 -4.80 -2.30
N VAL A 40 -6.14 -3.57 -2.07
CA VAL A 40 -6.68 -2.72 -3.13
C VAL A 40 -5.52 -2.14 -3.93
N GLY A 41 -5.49 -2.44 -5.23
CA GLY A 41 -4.30 -2.38 -6.03
C GLY A 41 -4.01 -1.09 -6.76
N ALA A 42 -2.95 -0.41 -6.33
CA ALA A 42 -2.14 0.45 -7.19
C ALA A 42 -0.75 -0.17 -7.35
N GLY A 43 0.03 0.28 -8.33
CA GLY A 43 1.42 -0.09 -8.44
C GLY A 43 2.26 0.53 -7.31
N VAL A 44 3.41 -0.07 -7.07
CA VAL A 44 4.46 0.45 -6.19
C VAL A 44 5.82 0.29 -6.87
N GLN A 45 6.74 1.17 -6.54
CA GLN A 45 8.08 1.19 -7.08
C GLN A 45 9.04 0.74 -5.98
N LEU A 46 9.90 -0.23 -6.27
CA LEU A 46 10.87 -0.80 -5.35
C LEU A 46 12.28 -0.46 -5.81
N GLY A 47 12.99 0.32 -5.00
CA GLY A 47 14.40 0.58 -5.23
C GLY A 47 15.28 -0.64 -4.98
N PRO A 48 16.54 -0.62 -5.46
CA PRO A 48 17.49 -1.72 -5.26
C PRO A 48 17.72 -2.10 -3.79
N ASN A 49 17.53 -1.17 -2.85
CA ASN A 49 17.62 -1.43 -1.40
C ASN A 49 16.57 -2.45 -0.95
N VAL A 50 15.32 -2.29 -1.35
CA VAL A 50 14.24 -3.25 -1.04
C VAL A 50 14.43 -4.55 -1.78
N VAL A 51 14.77 -4.47 -3.09
CA VAL A 51 14.95 -5.66 -3.94
C VAL A 51 16.08 -6.56 -3.41
N ARG A 52 17.18 -5.99 -2.90
CA ARG A 52 18.24 -6.77 -2.23
C ARG A 52 17.73 -7.55 -1.02
N VAL A 53 16.85 -6.95 -0.23
CA VAL A 53 16.24 -7.63 0.93
C VAL A 53 15.40 -8.81 0.44
N LEU A 54 14.53 -8.61 -0.55
CA LEU A 54 13.71 -9.67 -1.12
C LEU A 54 14.57 -10.80 -1.72
N HIS A 55 15.68 -10.46 -2.41
CA HIS A 55 16.65 -11.44 -2.92
C HIS A 55 17.34 -12.22 -1.80
N SER A 56 17.73 -11.55 -0.69
CA SER A 56 18.32 -12.23 0.47
C SER A 56 17.35 -13.18 1.16
N TRP A 57 16.07 -12.98 0.97
CA TRP A 57 15.01 -13.89 1.42
C TRP A 57 14.72 -15.03 0.44
N GLY A 58 15.40 -15.09 -0.71
CA GLY A 58 15.22 -16.11 -1.73
C GLY A 58 14.02 -15.86 -2.65
N LEU A 59 13.45 -14.65 -2.65
CA LEU A 59 12.22 -14.31 -3.39
C LEU A 59 12.50 -13.76 -4.81
N GLN A 60 13.73 -13.90 -5.31
CA GLN A 60 14.12 -13.37 -6.61
C GLN A 60 13.29 -13.96 -7.77
N GLY A 61 13.07 -15.28 -7.74
CA GLY A 61 12.34 -15.98 -8.79
C GLY A 61 10.86 -15.58 -8.85
N GLU A 62 10.23 -15.50 -7.66
CA GLU A 62 8.83 -15.09 -7.52
C GLU A 62 8.64 -13.62 -7.94
N LEU A 63 9.54 -12.75 -7.50
CA LEU A 63 9.54 -11.33 -7.88
C LEU A 63 9.66 -11.16 -9.40
N ALA A 64 10.55 -11.92 -10.03
CA ALA A 64 10.77 -11.84 -11.48
C ALA A 64 9.54 -12.22 -12.31
N ARG A 65 8.64 -13.05 -11.78
CA ARG A 65 7.41 -13.46 -12.48
C ARG A 65 6.33 -12.37 -12.49
N VAL A 66 6.31 -11.49 -11.50
CA VAL A 66 5.21 -10.53 -11.30
C VAL A 66 5.62 -9.06 -11.44
N ALA A 67 6.90 -8.76 -11.29
CA ALA A 67 7.42 -7.40 -11.42
C ALA A 67 7.72 -7.01 -12.86
N ALA A 68 7.73 -5.71 -13.15
CA ALA A 68 8.31 -5.14 -14.36
C ALA A 68 9.67 -4.51 -14.04
N PHE A 69 10.56 -4.45 -15.04
CA PHE A 69 11.96 -4.03 -14.91
C PHE A 69 12.25 -2.84 -15.84
N PRO A 70 11.78 -1.62 -15.50
CA PRO A 70 11.98 -0.46 -16.34
C PRO A 70 13.46 -0.11 -16.47
N GLN A 71 13.90 0.20 -17.70
CA GLN A 71 15.29 0.51 -18.01
C GLN A 71 15.64 1.98 -17.71
N ARG A 72 14.62 2.83 -17.61
CA ARG A 72 14.79 4.26 -17.32
C ARG A 72 13.59 4.83 -16.56
N LEU A 73 13.88 5.86 -15.78
CA LEU A 73 12.91 6.80 -15.28
C LEU A 73 13.17 8.15 -15.96
N GLN A 74 12.16 8.70 -16.61
CA GLN A 74 12.21 10.03 -17.19
C GLN A 74 11.31 10.98 -16.41
N VAL A 75 11.77 12.22 -16.28
CA VAL A 75 11.00 13.32 -15.72
C VAL A 75 10.64 14.27 -16.84
N ARG A 76 9.37 14.63 -16.94
CA ARG A 76 8.86 15.52 -17.98
C ARG A 76 8.10 16.68 -17.37
N ASP A 77 8.15 17.81 -18.01
CA ASP A 77 7.28 18.94 -17.71
C ASP A 77 5.84 18.62 -18.16
N ALA A 78 4.89 18.72 -17.24
CA ALA A 78 3.51 18.36 -17.52
C ALA A 78 2.79 19.34 -18.44
N VAL A 79 3.27 20.57 -18.59
CA VAL A 79 2.67 21.62 -19.43
C VAL A 79 3.25 21.59 -20.84
N SER A 80 4.56 21.65 -20.98
CA SER A 80 5.22 21.64 -22.29
C SER A 80 5.42 20.25 -22.88
N GLY A 81 5.48 19.22 -22.03
CA GLY A 81 5.83 17.87 -22.41
C GLY A 81 7.33 17.64 -22.61
N SER A 82 8.19 18.66 -22.38
CA SER A 82 9.63 18.53 -22.55
C SER A 82 10.27 17.60 -21.50
N GLU A 83 11.34 16.92 -21.88
CA GLU A 83 12.11 16.10 -20.94
C GLU A 83 12.96 17.01 -20.04
N LEU A 84 12.80 16.87 -18.73
CA LEU A 84 13.56 17.60 -17.71
C LEU A 84 14.78 16.82 -17.22
N GLY A 85 14.72 15.50 -17.30
CA GLY A 85 15.83 14.65 -16.88
C GLY A 85 15.54 13.16 -17.03
N VAL A 86 16.59 12.36 -16.97
CA VAL A 86 16.56 10.90 -17.08
C VAL A 86 17.44 10.26 -16.05
N LEU A 87 16.92 9.29 -15.33
CA LEU A 87 17.68 8.36 -14.52
C LEU A 87 17.74 7.01 -15.25
N ARG A 88 18.94 6.55 -15.59
CA ARG A 88 19.16 5.22 -16.14
C ARG A 88 19.03 4.20 -15.01
N LEU A 89 18.11 3.27 -15.15
CA LEU A 89 17.86 2.15 -14.25
C LEU A 89 18.59 0.90 -14.78
N GLY A 90 17.86 -0.15 -15.02
CA GLY A 90 18.35 -1.37 -15.70
C GLY A 90 19.72 -1.83 -15.21
N GLU A 91 20.60 -2.13 -16.15
CA GLU A 91 21.95 -2.63 -15.87
C GLU A 91 22.78 -1.68 -15.00
N ARG A 92 22.67 -0.37 -15.21
CA ARG A 92 23.41 0.61 -14.40
C ARG A 92 23.02 0.58 -12.92
N ALA A 93 21.74 0.40 -12.61
CA ALA A 93 21.28 0.24 -11.23
C ALA A 93 21.80 -1.09 -10.64
N LEU A 94 21.73 -2.15 -11.42
CA LEU A 94 22.23 -3.47 -11.02
C LEU A 94 23.73 -3.43 -10.71
N GLN A 95 24.55 -2.86 -11.59
CA GLN A 95 25.99 -2.73 -11.38
C GLN A 95 26.34 -1.86 -10.16
N LYS A 96 25.60 -0.75 -9.97
CA LYS A 96 25.91 0.21 -8.88
C LYS A 96 25.42 -0.26 -7.52
N TYR A 97 24.26 -0.93 -7.45
CA TYR A 97 23.55 -1.23 -6.21
C TYR A 97 23.40 -2.72 -5.92
N GLY A 98 23.82 -3.59 -6.83
CA GLY A 98 23.75 -5.05 -6.66
C GLY A 98 22.34 -5.64 -6.82
N ALA A 99 21.34 -4.82 -7.22
CA ALA A 99 19.99 -5.26 -7.49
C ALA A 99 19.29 -4.32 -8.46
N PRO A 100 18.28 -4.79 -9.22
CA PRO A 100 17.51 -3.95 -10.13
C PRO A 100 16.57 -3.01 -9.38
N TYR A 101 16.13 -1.97 -10.09
CA TYR A 101 14.92 -1.22 -9.75
C TYR A 101 13.74 -1.92 -10.40
N VAL A 102 12.65 -2.12 -9.68
CA VAL A 102 11.46 -2.79 -10.20
C VAL A 102 10.18 -2.02 -9.88
N THR A 103 9.16 -2.26 -10.68
CA THR A 103 7.80 -1.79 -10.43
C THR A 103 6.89 -3.01 -10.35
N ILE A 104 5.96 -3.00 -9.40
CA ILE A 104 5.13 -4.16 -9.09
C ILE A 104 3.73 -3.70 -8.70
N HIS A 105 2.73 -4.51 -8.97
CA HIS A 105 1.41 -4.30 -8.41
C HIS A 105 1.40 -4.61 -6.91
N ARG A 106 0.75 -3.79 -6.11
CA ARG A 106 0.80 -3.87 -4.65
C ARG A 106 0.26 -5.21 -4.11
N ALA A 107 -0.83 -5.70 -4.70
CA ALA A 107 -1.39 -6.99 -4.32
C ALA A 107 -0.45 -8.16 -4.67
N ASP A 108 0.31 -8.06 -5.76
CA ASP A 108 1.26 -9.10 -6.16
C ASP A 108 2.46 -9.14 -5.18
N LEU A 109 2.94 -7.97 -4.72
CA LEU A 109 3.97 -7.90 -3.68
C LEU A 109 3.47 -8.44 -2.34
N HIS A 110 2.24 -8.08 -1.96
CA HIS A 110 1.61 -8.60 -0.74
C HIS A 110 1.47 -10.12 -0.79
N GLY A 111 0.93 -10.66 -1.89
CA GLY A 111 0.77 -12.10 -2.09
C GLY A 111 2.10 -12.86 -2.04
N LEU A 112 3.15 -12.30 -2.64
CA LEU A 112 4.50 -12.85 -2.59
C LEU A 112 5.04 -12.94 -1.15
N LEU A 113 4.88 -11.87 -0.37
CA LEU A 113 5.30 -11.85 1.03
C LEU A 113 4.43 -12.79 1.89
N LEU A 114 3.12 -12.81 1.67
CA LEU A 114 2.20 -13.70 2.39
C LEU A 114 2.57 -15.18 2.17
N GLN A 115 2.81 -15.59 0.94
CA GLN A 115 3.25 -16.95 0.63
C GLN A 115 4.56 -17.30 1.34
N ALA A 116 5.53 -16.35 1.34
CA ALA A 116 6.80 -16.55 2.03
C ALA A 116 6.64 -16.67 3.55
N VAL A 117 5.74 -15.90 4.14
CA VAL A 117 5.39 -15.97 5.57
C VAL A 117 4.70 -17.27 5.92
N GLN A 118 3.72 -17.69 5.12
CA GLN A 118 2.98 -18.95 5.32
C GLN A 118 3.86 -20.19 5.22
N ALA A 119 4.97 -20.10 4.50
CA ALA A 119 5.96 -21.19 4.41
C ALA A 119 6.84 -21.31 5.67
N GLN A 120 6.76 -20.37 6.64
CA GLN A 120 7.53 -20.42 7.87
C GLN A 120 6.80 -21.23 8.95
N GLY A 121 7.49 -22.18 9.59
CA GLY A 121 6.91 -23.01 10.65
C GLY A 121 6.76 -22.31 12.01
N ASN A 122 7.34 -21.12 12.16
CA ASN A 122 7.35 -20.32 13.41
C ASN A 122 6.58 -18.99 13.28
N VAL A 123 5.63 -18.91 12.34
CA VAL A 123 4.74 -17.75 12.16
C VAL A 123 3.29 -18.16 12.27
N TRP A 124 2.54 -17.48 13.12
CA TRP A 124 1.09 -17.64 13.27
C TRP A 124 0.39 -16.36 12.81
N LEU A 125 -0.59 -16.51 11.93
CA LEU A 125 -1.41 -15.43 11.38
C LEU A 125 -2.80 -15.49 11.98
N LYS A 126 -3.24 -14.42 12.64
CA LYS A 126 -4.59 -14.28 13.18
C LYS A 126 -5.32 -13.14 12.47
N LEU A 127 -6.33 -13.50 11.69
CA LEU A 127 -7.21 -12.56 10.98
C LEU A 127 -8.41 -12.20 11.84
N GLY A 128 -9.14 -11.13 11.46
CA GLY A 128 -10.32 -10.67 12.19
C GLY A 128 -9.99 -10.15 13.59
N SER A 129 -8.74 -9.77 13.85
CA SER A 129 -8.25 -9.31 15.15
C SER A 129 -7.77 -7.87 15.09
N CYS A 130 -8.52 -6.97 15.73
CA CYS A 130 -8.19 -5.56 15.84
C CYS A 130 -7.42 -5.29 17.13
N LEU A 131 -6.29 -4.60 17.02
CA LEU A 131 -5.55 -4.13 18.19
C LEU A 131 -6.36 -3.05 18.92
N SER A 132 -6.61 -3.24 20.20
CA SER A 132 -7.26 -2.26 21.09
C SER A 132 -6.27 -1.52 21.98
N GLY A 133 -5.21 -2.22 22.42
CA GLY A 133 -4.20 -1.67 23.30
C GLY A 133 -2.95 -2.54 23.41
N TYR A 134 -1.95 -2.02 24.09
CA TYR A 134 -0.80 -2.79 24.56
C TYR A 134 -0.23 -2.20 25.85
N THR A 135 0.46 -3.02 26.62
CA THR A 135 1.28 -2.61 27.76
C THR A 135 2.72 -3.04 27.55
N ASP A 136 3.67 -2.21 27.98
CA ASP A 136 5.10 -2.49 27.89
C ASP A 136 5.73 -2.30 29.28
N THR A 137 6.30 -3.37 29.81
CA THR A 137 6.98 -3.38 31.12
C THR A 137 8.49 -3.12 31.01
N GLY A 138 9.00 -2.96 29.77
CA GLY A 138 10.43 -2.90 29.47
C GLY A 138 11.14 -4.26 29.47
N ARG A 139 10.41 -5.35 29.76
CA ARG A 139 10.88 -6.74 29.66
C ARG A 139 10.01 -7.58 28.76
N GLU A 140 8.73 -7.31 28.74
CA GLU A 140 7.72 -8.00 27.96
C GLU A 140 6.64 -7.01 27.54
N VAL A 141 5.99 -7.33 26.44
CA VAL A 141 4.86 -6.57 25.88
C VAL A 141 3.63 -7.45 25.87
N THR A 142 2.51 -6.95 26.42
CA THR A 142 1.21 -7.61 26.32
C THR A 142 0.36 -6.87 25.30
N LEU A 143 -0.03 -7.55 24.24
CA LEU A 143 -0.92 -7.05 23.18
C LEU A 143 -2.37 -7.39 23.55
N GLN A 144 -3.26 -6.41 23.45
CA GLN A 144 -4.71 -6.58 23.65
C GLN A 144 -5.39 -6.50 22.29
N THR A 145 -6.12 -7.56 21.92
CA THR A 145 -6.88 -7.64 20.68
C THR A 145 -8.35 -7.94 20.95
N ALA A 146 -9.22 -7.49 20.02
CA ALA A 146 -10.63 -7.80 20.02
C ALA A 146 -11.05 -8.28 18.62
N ASP A 147 -12.14 -9.03 18.53
CA ASP A 147 -12.71 -9.40 17.24
C ASP A 147 -13.11 -8.16 16.46
N SER A 148 -12.74 -8.09 15.18
CA SER A 148 -12.93 -6.91 14.32
C SER A 148 -14.40 -6.48 14.16
N VAL A 149 -15.33 -7.42 14.24
CA VAL A 149 -16.78 -7.16 14.20
C VAL A 149 -17.24 -6.37 15.42
N VAL A 150 -16.55 -6.52 16.55
CA VAL A 150 -16.84 -5.80 17.79
C VAL A 150 -16.20 -4.42 17.78
N ALA A 151 -14.97 -4.32 17.35
CA ALA A 151 -14.24 -3.05 17.27
C ALA A 151 -14.96 -2.01 16.39
N SER A 152 -15.50 -2.41 15.25
CA SER A 152 -16.25 -1.52 14.36
C SER A 152 -17.57 -0.96 14.94
N ARG A 153 -18.09 -1.58 16.00
CA ARG A 153 -19.29 -1.09 16.71
C ARG A 153 -18.96 0.00 17.74
N PHE A 154 -17.72 0.07 18.20
CA PHE A 154 -17.29 1.11 19.15
C PHE A 154 -16.81 2.40 18.47
N GLU A 155 -16.33 2.32 17.22
CA GLU A 155 -15.86 3.49 16.48
C GLU A 155 -17.00 4.35 15.87
N GLY A 156 -18.25 3.89 15.92
CA GLY A 156 -19.41 4.48 15.26
C GLY A 156 -20.47 5.06 16.20
N GLY A 157 -20.15 5.72 17.31
CA GLY A 157 -21.19 6.17 18.22
C GLY A 157 -20.89 7.40 19.06
N ASP A 158 -20.91 8.56 18.45
CA ASP A 158 -21.09 9.83 19.19
C ASP A 158 -22.48 10.46 18.87
N ASP A 159 -23.51 9.63 18.84
CA ASP A 159 -24.91 10.09 18.84
C ASP A 159 -25.53 9.66 20.16
N GLY A 160 -25.52 10.57 21.13
CA GLY A 160 -26.00 10.47 22.52
C GLY A 160 -27.39 9.83 22.75
N GLN A 161 -27.72 8.72 22.09
CA GLN A 161 -28.87 7.88 22.38
C GLN A 161 -28.39 6.50 22.86
N ALA A 162 -28.45 6.31 24.17
CA ALA A 162 -28.32 5.02 24.80
C ALA A 162 -29.38 4.05 24.22
N THR A 163 -28.95 3.09 23.43
CA THR A 163 -29.79 1.97 23.00
C THR A 163 -29.93 0.99 24.18
N PRO A 164 -31.15 0.69 24.63
CA PRO A 164 -31.37 -0.26 25.73
C PRO A 164 -31.17 -1.67 25.21
N GLY A 165 -30.34 -2.45 25.89
CA GLY A 165 -30.28 -3.90 25.72
C GLY A 165 -28.93 -4.46 25.30
N PHE A 166 -27.83 -4.09 25.96
CA PHE A 166 -26.58 -4.87 25.94
C PHE A 166 -26.62 -5.94 27.04
N SER A 167 -27.36 -7.04 26.79
CA SER A 167 -27.12 -8.28 27.49
C SER A 167 -25.86 -8.91 26.87
N GLU A 168 -24.77 -8.96 27.64
CA GLU A 168 -23.61 -9.87 27.52
C GLU A 168 -23.31 -10.39 26.10
N LEU A 169 -22.92 -9.52 25.16
CA LEU A 169 -22.08 -9.93 24.06
C LEU A 169 -20.73 -10.24 24.69
N SER A 170 -20.38 -11.53 24.78
CA SER A 170 -19.05 -11.97 25.17
C SER A 170 -18.06 -11.39 24.16
N LEU A 171 -17.44 -10.26 24.54
CA LEU A 171 -16.33 -9.65 23.82
C LEU A 171 -15.18 -10.63 23.93
N ASN A 172 -14.83 -11.31 22.85
CA ASN A 172 -13.62 -12.13 22.78
C ASN A 172 -12.41 -11.20 22.79
N TRP A 173 -12.04 -10.77 23.95
CA TRP A 173 -10.76 -10.10 24.20
C TRP A 173 -9.69 -11.17 24.38
N GLU A 174 -8.56 -10.95 23.78
CA GLU A 174 -7.39 -11.79 23.97
C GLU A 174 -6.21 -10.90 24.36
N GLU A 175 -5.50 -11.35 25.39
CA GLU A 175 -4.21 -10.80 25.78
C GLU A 175 -3.13 -11.79 25.41
N VAL A 176 -2.09 -11.29 24.75
CA VAL A 176 -0.98 -12.10 24.28
C VAL A 176 0.32 -11.45 24.66
N GLU A 177 1.16 -12.22 25.34
CA GLU A 177 2.50 -11.78 25.79
C GLU A 177 3.54 -12.06 24.71
N GLY A 178 4.55 -11.20 24.63
CA GLY A 178 5.71 -11.34 23.78
C GLY A 178 6.88 -10.51 24.26
N ASP A 179 8.05 -10.78 23.70
CA ASP A 179 9.28 -10.04 24.03
C ASP A 179 9.38 -8.68 23.33
N ALA A 180 8.64 -8.50 22.23
CA ALA A 180 8.59 -7.25 21.46
C ALA A 180 7.29 -7.12 20.67
N LEU A 181 6.89 -5.86 20.38
CA LEU A 181 5.78 -5.51 19.50
C LEU A 181 6.28 -4.68 18.31
N ILE A 182 5.87 -5.05 17.10
CA ILE A 182 6.09 -4.28 15.88
C ILE A 182 4.74 -3.71 15.42
N GLY A 183 4.60 -2.37 15.45
CA GLY A 183 3.45 -1.67 14.90
C GLY A 183 3.59 -1.54 13.38
N ALA A 184 2.73 -2.22 12.63
CA ALA A 184 2.64 -2.19 11.17
C ALA A 184 1.19 -1.99 10.70
N ASP A 185 0.36 -1.38 11.53
CA ASP A 185 -1.08 -1.21 11.43
C ASP A 185 -1.49 0.02 10.58
N GLY A 186 -0.55 0.57 9.82
CA GLY A 186 -0.81 1.48 8.70
C GLY A 186 -0.94 2.95 9.09
N LEU A 187 -1.66 3.72 8.25
CA LEU A 187 -1.78 5.17 8.37
C LEU A 187 -2.51 5.57 9.68
N TRP A 188 -3.54 4.82 10.05
CA TRP A 188 -4.35 5.01 11.25
C TRP A 188 -3.85 4.15 12.41
N SER A 189 -2.52 4.07 12.56
CA SER A 189 -1.85 3.20 13.51
C SER A 189 -2.25 3.49 14.96
N ARG A 190 -2.85 2.50 15.61
CA ARG A 190 -3.18 2.54 17.01
C ARG A 190 -1.93 2.37 17.89
N VAL A 191 -0.96 1.56 17.41
CA VAL A 191 0.33 1.42 18.10
C VAL A 191 1.05 2.76 18.20
N ARG A 192 1.11 3.52 17.09
CA ARG A 192 1.72 4.85 17.06
C ARG A 192 0.98 5.83 17.99
N GLU A 193 -0.34 5.85 17.93
CA GLU A 193 -1.17 6.72 18.77
C GLU A 193 -0.90 6.48 20.25
N LEU A 194 -0.89 5.20 20.69
CA LEU A 194 -0.63 4.84 22.08
C LEU A 194 0.82 5.15 22.50
N MET A 195 1.78 4.98 21.59
CA MET A 195 3.20 5.21 21.85
C MET A 195 3.56 6.70 21.94
N LEU A 196 3.02 7.52 21.04
CA LEU A 196 3.44 8.90 20.83
C LEU A 196 2.42 9.94 21.26
N GLY A 197 1.13 9.60 21.29
CA GLY A 197 0.07 10.57 21.58
C GLY A 197 0.02 11.73 20.57
N ASP A 198 0.48 11.52 19.32
CA ASP A 198 0.68 12.56 18.31
C ASP A 198 -0.59 12.89 17.51
N GLY A 199 -1.71 12.22 17.83
CA GLY A 199 -3.02 12.46 17.24
C GLY A 199 -3.19 11.88 15.84
N ALA A 200 -4.26 12.29 15.17
CA ALA A 200 -4.62 11.80 13.84
C ALA A 200 -3.67 12.31 12.74
N PRO A 201 -3.52 11.57 11.63
CA PRO A 201 -2.77 12.00 10.45
C PRO A 201 -3.28 13.33 9.91
N ARG A 202 -2.35 14.21 9.51
CA ARG A 202 -2.70 15.49 8.91
C ARG A 202 -3.00 15.35 7.43
N VAL A 203 -4.10 15.93 6.99
CA VAL A 203 -4.46 16.01 5.57
C VAL A 203 -3.56 17.03 4.88
N SER A 204 -2.91 16.62 3.80
CA SER A 204 -1.98 17.47 3.04
C SER A 204 -2.64 18.40 2.02
N GLY A 205 -3.94 18.20 1.74
CA GLY A 205 -4.64 18.90 0.65
C GLY A 205 -4.32 18.36 -0.74
N HIS A 206 -3.78 17.14 -0.81
CA HIS A 206 -3.48 16.45 -2.07
C HIS A 206 -4.36 15.23 -2.26
N LEU A 207 -5.01 15.14 -3.41
CA LEU A 207 -5.81 14.00 -3.84
C LEU A 207 -5.00 13.13 -4.80
N ALA A 208 -5.00 11.82 -4.57
CA ALA A 208 -4.33 10.85 -5.42
C ALA A 208 -5.36 10.05 -6.24
N TYR A 209 -5.47 10.37 -7.51
CA TYR A 209 -6.25 9.59 -8.49
C TYR A 209 -5.40 8.44 -9.00
N ARG A 210 -5.93 7.23 -8.97
CA ARG A 210 -5.21 6.02 -9.36
C ARG A 210 -5.98 5.25 -10.41
N ALA A 211 -5.27 4.72 -11.41
CA ALA A 211 -5.84 3.86 -12.42
C ALA A 211 -4.88 2.77 -12.86
N MET A 212 -5.44 1.66 -13.30
CA MET A 212 -4.72 0.54 -13.88
C MET A 212 -5.29 0.26 -15.27
N LEU A 213 -4.44 0.24 -16.28
CA LEU A 213 -4.83 0.06 -17.69
C LEU A 213 -4.12 -1.16 -18.27
N PRO A 214 -4.84 -2.12 -18.88
CA PRO A 214 -4.19 -3.14 -19.70
C PRO A 214 -3.49 -2.46 -20.88
N GLN A 215 -2.18 -2.65 -21.05
CA GLN A 215 -1.45 -1.99 -22.12
C GLN A 215 -1.91 -2.45 -23.50
N ALA A 216 -2.41 -3.68 -23.63
CA ALA A 216 -2.98 -4.19 -24.87
C ALA A 216 -4.20 -3.39 -25.36
N SER A 217 -4.98 -2.79 -24.43
CA SER A 217 -6.14 -1.95 -24.78
C SER A 217 -5.77 -0.51 -25.16
N LEU A 218 -4.52 -0.09 -24.90
CA LEU A 218 -4.05 1.25 -25.23
C LEU A 218 -3.55 1.34 -26.68
N PRO A 219 -3.73 2.49 -27.35
CA PRO A 219 -2.99 2.80 -28.56
C PRO A 219 -1.47 2.68 -28.32
N GLU A 220 -0.73 2.20 -29.32
CA GLU A 220 0.71 1.92 -29.17
C GLU A 220 1.51 3.10 -28.60
N ARG A 221 1.20 4.33 -29.04
CA ARG A 221 1.86 5.57 -28.56
C ARG A 221 1.66 5.88 -27.09
N LEU A 222 0.67 5.27 -26.41
CA LEU A 222 0.41 5.43 -24.99
C LEU A 222 0.98 4.29 -24.15
N ARG A 223 1.41 3.19 -24.76
CA ARG A 223 2.06 2.08 -24.08
C ARG A 223 3.45 2.48 -23.62
N SER A 224 3.87 1.99 -22.46
CA SER A 224 5.18 2.31 -21.93
C SER A 224 5.75 1.20 -21.06
N GLN A 225 7.02 0.86 -21.30
CA GLN A 225 7.81 -0.01 -20.42
C GLN A 225 8.78 0.79 -19.54
N GLN A 226 8.55 2.09 -19.41
CA GLN A 226 9.39 3.00 -18.63
C GLN A 226 8.58 3.65 -17.51
N VAL A 227 9.29 4.14 -16.50
CA VAL A 227 8.70 5.05 -15.51
C VAL A 227 8.74 6.47 -16.10
N THR A 228 7.60 7.15 -16.10
CA THR A 228 7.53 8.57 -16.46
C THR A 228 6.88 9.35 -15.33
N ALA A 229 7.60 10.34 -14.81
CA ALA A 229 7.07 11.32 -13.88
C ALA A 229 6.81 12.65 -14.63
N TRP A 230 5.59 13.14 -14.54
CA TRP A 230 5.16 14.42 -15.08
C TRP A 230 5.05 15.42 -13.94
N LEU A 231 5.79 16.52 -14.01
CA LEU A 231 5.80 17.56 -12.99
C LEU A 231 5.16 18.83 -13.54
N GLY A 232 4.20 19.39 -12.82
CA GLY A 232 3.52 20.63 -13.18
C GLY A 232 3.08 21.43 -11.95
N PRO A 233 2.65 22.68 -12.14
CA PRO A 233 2.10 23.49 -11.07
C PRO A 233 0.89 22.80 -10.43
N LYS A 234 0.92 22.59 -9.11
CA LYS A 234 -0.15 21.99 -8.31
C LYS A 234 -0.56 20.58 -8.74
N LEU A 235 0.24 19.91 -9.58
CA LEU A 235 0.02 18.54 -9.99
C LEU A 235 1.33 17.80 -10.25
N HIS A 236 1.31 16.50 -10.01
CA HIS A 236 2.26 15.59 -10.64
C HIS A 236 1.58 14.27 -10.99
N ALA A 237 2.04 13.62 -12.04
CA ALA A 237 1.56 12.32 -12.43
C ALA A 237 2.73 11.36 -12.61
N VAL A 238 2.52 10.09 -12.28
CA VAL A 238 3.51 9.04 -12.47
C VAL A 238 2.85 7.85 -13.17
N GLN A 239 3.45 7.41 -14.26
CA GLN A 239 3.05 6.18 -14.94
C GLN A 239 4.21 5.20 -14.98
N TYR A 240 3.92 3.92 -14.85
CA TYR A 240 4.90 2.84 -14.93
C TYR A 240 4.26 1.48 -15.20
N PRO A 241 5.00 0.56 -15.86
CA PRO A 241 4.51 -0.79 -16.11
C PRO A 241 4.47 -1.59 -14.81
N VAL A 242 3.54 -2.53 -14.71
CA VAL A 242 3.45 -3.54 -13.64
C VAL A 242 3.01 -4.88 -14.25
N ARG A 243 3.03 -5.98 -13.48
CA ARG A 243 2.64 -7.31 -13.94
C ARG A 243 3.37 -7.73 -15.21
N GLY A 244 4.70 -7.80 -15.12
CA GLY A 244 5.54 -8.14 -16.26
C GLY A 244 5.58 -7.10 -17.38
N GLY A 245 4.88 -5.98 -17.24
CA GLY A 245 4.72 -4.96 -18.28
C GLY A 245 3.38 -4.99 -19.01
N ASP A 246 2.50 -5.92 -18.67
CA ASP A 246 1.19 -6.04 -19.32
C ASP A 246 0.21 -4.93 -18.92
N TRP A 247 0.41 -4.34 -17.75
CA TRP A 247 -0.43 -3.27 -17.22
C TRP A 247 0.36 -1.99 -17.01
N LEU A 248 -0.29 -0.87 -17.27
CA LEU A 248 0.21 0.47 -16.94
C LEU A 248 -0.50 0.99 -15.71
N ASN A 249 0.27 1.26 -14.66
CA ASN A 249 -0.22 1.96 -13.48
C ASN A 249 -0.06 3.45 -13.68
N LEU A 250 -1.09 4.21 -13.32
CA LEU A 250 -1.11 5.67 -13.39
C LEU A 250 -1.59 6.23 -12.06
N VAL A 251 -0.82 7.15 -11.51
CA VAL A 251 -1.17 7.93 -10.32
C VAL A 251 -1.07 9.40 -10.67
N VAL A 252 -2.13 10.15 -10.41
CA VAL A 252 -2.16 11.60 -10.59
C VAL A 252 -2.47 12.25 -9.28
N ILE A 253 -1.60 13.13 -8.82
CA ILE A 253 -1.76 13.86 -7.57
C ILE A 253 -2.03 15.32 -7.91
N VAL A 254 -3.13 15.85 -7.38
CA VAL A 254 -3.56 17.24 -7.56
C VAL A 254 -3.92 17.86 -6.21
N GLU A 255 -3.83 19.16 -6.09
CA GLU A 255 -4.40 19.88 -4.94
C GLU A 255 -5.92 19.83 -5.00
N GLY A 256 -6.57 19.56 -3.88
CA GLY A 256 -8.01 19.50 -3.78
C GLY A 256 -8.51 19.38 -2.34
N PRO A 257 -9.82 19.57 -2.12
CA PRO A 257 -10.42 19.41 -0.80
C PRO A 257 -10.33 17.97 -0.34
N ALA A 258 -10.16 17.78 0.97
CA ALA A 258 -10.22 16.43 1.55
C ALA A 258 -11.62 15.82 1.35
N PRO A 259 -11.71 14.50 1.14
CA PRO A 259 -12.99 13.81 1.16
C PRO A 259 -13.58 13.81 2.58
N ASP A 260 -14.91 13.68 2.68
CA ASP A 260 -15.63 13.71 3.95
C ASP A 260 -15.23 12.55 4.88
N ASP A 261 -14.97 11.37 4.32
CA ASP A 261 -14.50 10.20 5.05
C ASP A 261 -13.02 9.93 4.74
N LEU A 262 -12.14 10.31 5.64
CA LEU A 262 -10.68 10.14 5.49
C LEU A 262 -10.22 8.69 5.69
N GLN A 263 -11.02 7.84 6.33
CA GLN A 263 -10.65 6.45 6.61
C GLN A 263 -10.96 5.52 5.44
N ARG A 264 -11.86 5.92 4.57
CA ARG A 264 -12.24 5.15 3.40
C ARG A 264 -11.15 5.19 2.33
N TRP A 265 -10.62 4.04 1.98
CA TRP A 265 -9.54 3.89 0.97
C TRP A 265 -10.02 4.03 -0.48
N ASP A 266 -11.26 3.67 -0.74
CA ASP A 266 -11.83 3.56 -2.09
C ASP A 266 -12.95 4.58 -2.27
N HIS A 267 -12.57 5.77 -2.71
CA HIS A 267 -13.52 6.81 -3.12
C HIS A 267 -13.74 6.66 -4.63
N HIS A 268 -15.00 6.63 -5.06
CA HIS A 268 -15.32 6.81 -6.47
C HIS A 268 -14.89 8.21 -6.88
N ALA A 269 -13.77 8.30 -7.60
CA ALA A 269 -13.20 9.57 -7.99
C ALA A 269 -13.99 10.19 -9.13
N ASN A 270 -14.30 11.49 -9.02
CA ASN A 270 -14.93 12.25 -10.09
C ASN A 270 -13.91 12.56 -11.18
N GLY A 271 -14.02 11.89 -12.33
CA GLY A 271 -13.13 12.12 -13.47
C GLY A 271 -13.20 13.53 -14.04
N ALA A 272 -14.32 14.25 -13.87
CA ALA A 272 -14.47 15.63 -14.33
C ALA A 272 -13.59 16.60 -13.51
N ASP A 273 -13.45 16.39 -12.21
CA ASP A 273 -12.58 17.21 -11.37
C ASP A 273 -11.11 17.01 -11.74
N LEU A 274 -10.71 15.78 -12.02
CA LEU A 274 -9.37 15.49 -12.53
C LEU A 274 -9.12 16.13 -13.90
N GLN A 275 -10.08 16.05 -14.82
CA GLN A 275 -9.96 16.69 -16.15
C GLN A 275 -9.84 18.22 -16.01
N ALA A 276 -10.59 18.84 -15.12
CA ALA A 276 -10.47 20.28 -14.84
C ALA A 276 -9.09 20.64 -14.30
N ALA A 277 -8.58 19.87 -13.33
CA ALA A 277 -7.25 20.09 -12.73
C ALA A 277 -6.11 19.89 -13.75
N THR A 278 -6.28 19.01 -14.73
CA THR A 278 -5.25 18.66 -15.71
C THR A 278 -5.39 19.33 -17.08
N ARG A 279 -6.36 20.25 -17.25
CA ARG A 279 -6.68 20.87 -18.56
C ARG A 279 -5.50 21.59 -19.23
N ASN A 280 -4.57 22.13 -18.46
CA ASN A 280 -3.42 22.90 -18.95
C ASN A 280 -2.18 22.01 -19.18
N THR A 281 -2.28 20.70 -19.08
CA THR A 281 -1.16 19.80 -19.36
C THR A 281 -0.95 19.57 -20.85
N CYS A 282 0.19 19.02 -21.24
CA CYS A 282 0.52 18.72 -22.63
C CYS A 282 -0.41 17.64 -23.22
N ALA A 283 -0.54 17.63 -24.55
CA ALA A 283 -1.42 16.70 -25.24
C ALA A 283 -1.16 15.22 -24.91
N PRO A 284 0.10 14.70 -24.87
CA PRO A 284 0.34 13.30 -24.52
C PRO A 284 -0.16 12.90 -23.13
N LEU A 285 -0.02 13.79 -22.13
CA LEU A 285 -0.53 13.50 -20.79
C LEU A 285 -2.06 13.51 -20.78
N ARG A 286 -2.71 14.52 -21.39
CA ARG A 286 -4.17 14.57 -21.48
C ARG A 286 -4.76 13.36 -22.20
N GLU A 287 -4.11 12.90 -23.27
CA GLU A 287 -4.55 11.72 -24.01
C GLU A 287 -4.48 10.45 -23.16
N LEU A 288 -3.41 10.29 -22.37
CA LEU A 288 -3.29 9.17 -21.45
C LEU A 288 -4.38 9.21 -20.37
N LEU A 289 -4.65 10.39 -19.77
CA LEU A 289 -5.71 10.57 -18.79
C LEU A 289 -7.10 10.29 -19.37
N GLY A 290 -7.33 10.72 -20.62
CA GLY A 290 -8.57 10.44 -21.35
C GLY A 290 -8.79 8.95 -21.64
N ALA A 291 -7.72 8.20 -21.89
CA ALA A 291 -7.79 6.75 -22.12
C ALA A 291 -8.28 5.98 -20.88
N VAL A 292 -7.97 6.46 -19.68
CA VAL A 292 -8.52 5.89 -18.44
C VAL A 292 -10.03 6.00 -18.39
N THR A 293 -10.56 7.19 -18.66
CA THR A 293 -12.01 7.45 -18.63
C THR A 293 -12.74 6.63 -19.69
N ALA A 294 -12.14 6.48 -20.87
CA ALA A 294 -12.71 5.68 -21.97
C ALA A 294 -12.74 4.17 -21.66
N SER A 295 -11.89 3.70 -20.75
CA SER A 295 -11.82 2.29 -20.34
C SER A 295 -12.75 1.95 -19.17
N ALA A 296 -13.50 2.94 -18.65
CA ALA A 296 -14.41 2.75 -17.53
C ALA A 296 -15.64 1.94 -17.92
N SER A 297 -16.06 1.07 -17.01
CA SER A 297 -17.38 0.43 -17.03
C SER A 297 -18.08 0.64 -15.69
N PRO A 298 -19.42 0.48 -15.63
CA PRO A 298 -20.15 0.58 -14.34
C PRO A 298 -19.64 -0.40 -13.27
N ALA A 299 -19.09 -1.55 -13.68
CA ALA A 299 -18.52 -2.56 -12.81
C ALA A 299 -17.04 -2.28 -12.43
N ASN A 300 -16.37 -1.37 -13.13
CA ASN A 300 -14.97 -1.02 -12.87
C ASN A 300 -14.77 0.47 -13.10
N PRO A 301 -14.91 1.31 -12.06
CA PRO A 301 -14.70 2.74 -12.18
C PRO A 301 -13.27 3.03 -12.65
N ALA A 302 -13.14 3.99 -13.58
CA ALA A 302 -11.86 4.30 -14.21
C ALA A 302 -10.83 4.82 -13.21
N TRP A 303 -11.27 5.64 -12.28
CA TRP A 303 -10.44 6.30 -11.29
C TRP A 303 -10.87 5.92 -9.86
N ARG A 304 -9.89 5.70 -9.01
CA ARG A 304 -10.06 5.44 -7.59
C ARG A 304 -9.23 6.42 -6.76
#